data_6877cd974c3b1b197681bef6d357f88c
#
_entry.id   6877cd974c3b1b197681bef6d357f88c
#
_cell.length_a   1.000
_cell.length_b   1.000
_cell.length_c   1.000
_cell.angle_alpha   90.00
_cell.angle_beta   90.00
_cell.angle_gamma   90.00
#
_symmetry.space_group_name_H-M   'P 1'
#
loop_
_entity.id
_entity.type
_entity.pdbx_description
1 polymer ?
#
loop_
_entity_poly.entity_id
_entity_poly.type
_entity_poly.pdbx_seq_one_letter_code
_entity_poly.pdbx_strand_id
1 'polypeptide(L)'
;MLEHLKEQLIEHGFVLKQRSSQEVFQKIVNTEENKYILKLVKLICTFIQNFKTNGYTVEKFYEWESQTTNERTRLFLDVCQQCYHEYAKRLKEKRAVDFEDMINESARILNQQLISGKTLDFKYIIVDEYQDISRQRFDLTKALGKICDAKIIAVGDDWQSIYAYAGSDITLFTKFKESMGYGQELKITRTYRNAQEVIDIAGGFIQKNDSQLKKALVSPKHIQDPVVIESYTEEVDRKQTKGKGGKYYMIGKTVEDIVDTILEENPKSSILLLGRYGFDAYNLSRSADFIYDEKTGGVQSKRFPGVRLEFMTVHRAKGLGFDNVIIVNARNELYGFPSQIQEDPVLKFVVKDDHSIEYAEERRLFYVALTRTKNRVYIVTPEQHPSKFVTELISDFKNVKVNGKINEVDDANSANIKRCPICGYPLQLRYKPHYGLKLWICSNEPEICDFMTNDLRGGELSILKCDKCQDGYLIVKEGKVEPFLGCTNYKSDKTGCSGFMTKDYYLKYIRKK
;
A
#
# COMPACT_ATOMS: atom_id res chain seq x y z
N MET A 1 -18.20 11.13 16.56
CA MET A 1 -17.02 11.30 15.71
C MET A 1 -17.24 12.31 14.57
N LEU A 2 -18.14 12.06 13.59
CA LEU A 2 -18.39 13.02 12.49
C LEU A 2 -18.88 14.40 12.95
N GLU A 3 -19.75 14.48 13.94
CA GLU A 3 -20.24 15.76 14.50
C GLU A 3 -19.07 16.53 15.14
N HIS A 4 -18.28 15.85 15.95
CA HIS A 4 -17.13 16.44 16.60
C HIS A 4 -16.06 16.90 15.60
N LEU A 5 -15.80 16.11 14.54
CA LEU A 5 -14.91 16.50 13.46
C LEU A 5 -15.38 17.77 12.74
N LYS A 6 -16.69 17.93 12.53
CA LYS A 6 -17.27 19.15 11.95
C LYS A 6 -17.01 20.37 12.82
N GLU A 7 -17.27 20.25 14.12
CA GLU A 7 -17.06 21.34 15.09
C GLU A 7 -15.59 21.78 15.06
N GLN A 8 -14.68 20.85 15.11
CA GLN A 8 -13.23 21.13 15.06
C GLN A 8 -12.78 21.80 13.76
N LEU A 9 -13.29 21.34 12.63
CA LEU A 9 -12.97 21.96 11.34
C LEU A 9 -13.47 23.42 11.28
N ILE A 10 -14.64 23.71 11.86
CA ILE A 10 -15.19 25.08 11.95
C ILE A 10 -14.32 25.94 12.88
N GLU A 11 -13.93 25.44 14.03
CA GLU A 11 -13.05 26.14 14.99
C GLU A 11 -11.68 26.49 14.38
N HIS A 12 -11.18 25.64 13.48
CA HIS A 12 -9.94 25.89 12.73
C HIS A 12 -10.14 26.75 11.45
N GLY A 13 -11.29 27.41 11.32
CA GLY A 13 -11.56 28.38 10.27
C GLY A 13 -12.03 27.80 8.93
N PHE A 14 -12.36 26.51 8.88
CA PHE A 14 -12.95 25.92 7.68
C PHE A 14 -14.42 26.26 7.56
N VAL A 15 -14.84 26.79 6.39
CA VAL A 15 -16.25 27.05 6.11
C VAL A 15 -16.92 25.75 5.68
N LEU A 16 -17.58 25.09 6.63
CA LEU A 16 -18.39 23.92 6.32
C LEU A 16 -19.81 24.36 5.91
N LYS A 17 -20.29 23.84 4.80
CA LYS A 17 -21.69 24.01 4.40
C LYS A 17 -22.55 23.21 5.37
N GLN A 18 -23.25 23.90 6.25
CA GLN A 18 -24.21 23.27 7.17
C GLN A 18 -25.36 22.65 6.35
N ARG A 19 -25.53 21.36 6.47
CA ARG A 19 -26.63 20.61 5.85
C ARG A 19 -27.37 19.82 6.92
N SER A 20 -28.66 19.60 6.73
CA SER A 20 -29.42 18.75 7.64
C SER A 20 -28.89 17.31 7.63
N SER A 21 -29.08 16.57 8.73
CA SER A 21 -28.68 15.16 8.79
C SER A 21 -29.30 14.32 7.68
N GLN A 22 -30.50 14.67 7.23
CA GLN A 22 -31.17 14.03 6.09
C GLN A 22 -30.52 14.37 4.75
N GLU A 23 -30.14 15.62 4.50
CA GLU A 23 -29.42 16.03 3.28
C GLU A 23 -28.02 15.44 3.25
N VAL A 24 -27.35 15.36 4.40
CA VAL A 24 -26.06 14.68 4.55
C VAL A 24 -26.23 13.20 4.26
N PHE A 25 -27.24 12.54 4.83
CA PHE A 25 -27.49 11.12 4.60
C PHE A 25 -27.85 10.81 3.14
N GLN A 26 -28.73 11.61 2.50
CA GLN A 26 -29.07 11.45 1.08
C GLN A 26 -27.88 11.72 0.15
N LYS A 27 -27.00 12.67 0.51
CA LYS A 27 -25.75 12.89 -0.23
C LYS A 27 -24.71 11.81 0.04
N ILE A 28 -24.63 11.24 1.26
CA ILE A 28 -23.75 10.10 1.58
C ILE A 28 -24.06 8.89 0.70
N VAL A 29 -25.31 8.67 0.37
CA VAL A 29 -25.73 7.54 -0.50
C VAL A 29 -25.47 7.83 -1.98
N ASN A 30 -25.41 9.10 -2.41
CA ASN A 30 -25.54 9.44 -3.84
C ASN A 30 -24.47 10.35 -4.47
N THR A 31 -23.40 10.81 -3.79
CA THR A 31 -22.44 11.75 -4.40
C THR A 31 -20.96 11.53 -4.09
N GLU A 32 -20.12 11.98 -5.02
CA GLU A 32 -18.65 11.91 -4.92
C GLU A 32 -18.07 12.69 -3.73
N GLU A 33 -18.71 13.79 -3.29
CA GLU A 33 -18.25 14.62 -2.16
C GLU A 33 -18.08 13.84 -0.85
N ASN A 34 -18.78 12.72 -0.68
CA ASN A 34 -18.74 11.92 0.56
C ASN A 34 -17.62 10.89 0.61
N LYS A 35 -17.01 10.58 -0.52
CA LYS A 35 -15.82 9.73 -0.54
C LYS A 35 -14.71 10.32 0.35
N TYR A 36 -14.59 11.65 0.43
CA TYR A 36 -13.52 12.32 1.16
C TYR A 36 -13.72 12.29 2.65
N ILE A 37 -14.93 12.58 3.12
CA ILE A 37 -15.26 12.46 4.54
C ILE A 37 -15.07 11.01 5.01
N LEU A 38 -15.53 10.04 4.23
CA LEU A 38 -15.34 8.62 4.55
C LEU A 38 -13.86 8.22 4.52
N LYS A 39 -13.06 8.75 3.59
CA LYS A 39 -11.61 8.53 3.55
C LYS A 39 -10.90 9.15 4.74
N LEU A 40 -11.25 10.38 5.12
CA LEU A 40 -10.71 11.02 6.32
C LEU A 40 -11.08 10.24 7.58
N VAL A 41 -12.34 9.82 7.71
CA VAL A 41 -12.77 8.97 8.83
C VAL A 41 -11.97 7.67 8.85
N LYS A 42 -11.79 7.01 7.69
CA LYS A 42 -10.97 5.80 7.60
C LYS A 42 -9.52 6.07 8.01
N LEU A 43 -8.93 7.18 7.58
CA LEU A 43 -7.57 7.57 7.95
C LEU A 43 -7.44 7.77 9.46
N ILE A 44 -8.38 8.50 10.08
CA ILE A 44 -8.42 8.70 11.55
C ILE A 44 -8.59 7.36 12.27
N CYS A 45 -9.51 6.49 11.80
CA CYS A 45 -9.70 5.17 12.40
C CYS A 45 -8.43 4.33 12.32
N THR A 46 -7.77 4.29 11.14
CA THR A 46 -6.49 3.59 10.96
C THR A 46 -5.40 4.15 11.86
N PHE A 47 -5.32 5.47 11.99
CA PHE A 47 -4.36 6.14 12.88
C PHE A 47 -4.61 5.75 14.34
N ILE A 48 -5.85 5.90 14.84
CA ILE A 48 -6.22 5.56 16.24
C ILE A 48 -5.98 4.07 16.52
N GLN A 49 -6.32 3.19 15.60
CA GLN A 49 -6.06 1.76 15.75
C GLN A 49 -4.57 1.49 15.92
N ASN A 50 -3.72 2.00 15.02
CA ASN A 50 -2.27 1.81 15.11
C ASN A 50 -1.67 2.53 16.34
N PHE A 51 -2.21 3.69 16.74
CA PHE A 51 -1.83 4.38 17.97
C PHE A 51 -2.02 3.48 19.20
N LYS A 52 -3.19 2.83 19.32
CA LYS A 52 -3.50 1.89 20.40
C LYS A 52 -2.67 0.60 20.30
N THR A 53 -2.48 0.08 19.08
CA THR A 53 -1.66 -1.12 18.80
C THR A 53 -0.20 -0.93 19.23
N ASN A 54 0.33 0.29 19.12
CA ASN A 54 1.67 0.63 19.62
C ASN A 54 1.73 0.90 21.13
N GLY A 55 0.59 0.90 21.82
CA GLY A 55 0.52 1.20 23.25
C GLY A 55 0.87 2.66 23.58
N TYR A 56 0.68 3.57 22.62
CA TYR A 56 0.96 4.99 22.85
C TYR A 56 -0.08 5.63 23.76
N THR A 57 0.38 6.62 24.53
CA THR A 57 -0.45 7.42 25.42
C THR A 57 -0.69 8.80 24.82
N VAL A 58 -1.67 9.55 25.36
CA VAL A 58 -2.11 10.84 24.80
C VAL A 58 -0.97 11.86 24.69
N GLU A 59 0.02 11.75 25.56
CA GLU A 59 1.23 12.62 25.56
C GLU A 59 1.98 12.57 24.23
N LYS A 60 1.86 11.46 23.49
CA LYS A 60 2.48 11.33 22.15
C LYS A 60 1.91 12.31 21.13
N PHE A 61 0.63 12.66 21.21
CA PHE A 61 0.06 13.67 20.32
C PHE A 61 0.75 15.02 20.50
N TYR A 62 0.93 15.48 21.74
CA TYR A 62 1.61 16.74 22.04
C TYR A 62 3.08 16.73 21.62
N GLU A 63 3.76 15.58 21.81
CA GLU A 63 5.14 15.41 21.36
C GLU A 63 5.24 15.58 19.84
N TRP A 64 4.40 14.89 19.07
CA TRP A 64 4.39 14.95 17.61
C TRP A 64 3.98 16.31 17.06
N GLU A 65 2.99 16.96 17.68
CA GLU A 65 2.59 18.33 17.32
C GLU A 65 3.73 19.33 17.50
N SER A 66 4.51 19.19 18.58
CA SER A 66 5.65 20.05 18.85
C SER A 66 6.82 19.85 17.86
N GLN A 67 6.95 18.63 17.32
CA GLN A 67 8.04 18.26 16.41
C GLN A 67 7.71 18.55 14.94
N THR A 68 6.42 18.69 14.57
CA THR A 68 6.05 18.92 13.18
C THR A 68 5.92 20.40 12.84
N THR A 69 6.49 20.81 11.70
CA THR A 69 6.32 22.15 11.12
C THR A 69 5.21 22.19 10.09
N ASN A 70 4.68 21.03 9.67
CA ASN A 70 3.64 20.93 8.67
C ASN A 70 2.27 21.22 9.31
N GLU A 71 1.61 22.30 8.86
CA GLU A 71 0.33 22.76 9.41
C GLU A 71 -0.80 21.73 9.23
N ARG A 72 -0.87 21.08 8.05
CA ARG A 72 -1.83 20.00 7.79
C ARG A 72 -1.67 18.83 8.76
N THR A 73 -0.42 18.44 9.01
CA THR A 73 -0.11 17.35 9.96
C THR A 73 -0.50 17.74 11.38
N ARG A 74 -0.20 18.98 11.80
CA ARG A 74 -0.59 19.49 13.13
C ARG A 74 -2.10 19.48 13.31
N LEU A 75 -2.84 20.02 12.34
CA LEU A 75 -4.31 20.00 12.36
C LEU A 75 -4.87 18.57 12.40
N PHE A 76 -4.29 17.64 11.63
CA PHE A 76 -4.71 16.24 11.65
C PHE A 76 -4.50 15.61 13.03
N LEU A 77 -3.35 15.83 13.67
CA LEU A 77 -3.03 15.29 15.00
C LEU A 77 -4.00 15.83 16.06
N ASP A 78 -4.30 17.14 16.07
CA ASP A 78 -5.25 17.76 16.97
C ASP A 78 -6.66 17.16 16.81
N VAL A 79 -7.19 17.13 15.57
CA VAL A 79 -8.49 16.51 15.28
C VAL A 79 -8.50 15.03 15.67
N CYS A 80 -7.42 14.30 15.39
CA CYS A 80 -7.31 12.88 15.72
C CYS A 80 -7.30 12.64 17.24
N GLN A 81 -6.58 13.45 18.00
CA GLN A 81 -6.57 13.41 19.46
C GLN A 81 -7.96 13.61 20.05
N GLN A 82 -8.70 14.60 19.56
CA GLN A 82 -10.05 14.87 20.03
C GLN A 82 -11.02 13.73 19.67
N CYS A 83 -10.91 13.17 18.45
CA CYS A 83 -11.66 11.98 18.06
C CYS A 83 -11.33 10.78 18.97
N TYR A 84 -10.08 10.60 19.34
CA TYR A 84 -9.63 9.55 20.26
C TYR A 84 -10.24 9.72 21.66
N HIS A 85 -10.20 10.93 22.21
CA HIS A 85 -10.81 11.23 23.52
C HIS A 85 -12.31 10.95 23.53
N GLU A 86 -13.04 11.41 22.52
CA GLU A 86 -14.48 11.17 22.44
C GLU A 86 -14.80 9.68 22.23
N TYR A 87 -13.98 8.97 21.44
CA TYR A 87 -14.10 7.52 21.26
C TYR A 87 -13.89 6.78 22.58
N ALA A 88 -12.83 7.08 23.31
CA ALA A 88 -12.51 6.46 24.59
C ALA A 88 -13.61 6.75 25.64
N LYS A 89 -14.15 7.99 25.68
CA LYS A 89 -15.28 8.37 26.54
C LYS A 89 -16.52 7.53 26.25
N ARG A 90 -16.89 7.37 24.96
CA ARG A 90 -18.05 6.57 24.54
C ARG A 90 -17.91 5.09 24.88
N LEU A 91 -16.70 4.53 24.73
CA LEU A 91 -16.44 3.16 25.18
C LEU A 91 -16.67 3.00 26.69
N LYS A 92 -16.15 3.95 27.48
CA LYS A 92 -16.33 3.95 28.94
C LYS A 92 -17.81 4.07 29.35
N GLU A 93 -18.57 4.98 28.72
CA GLU A 93 -20.01 5.17 28.96
C GLU A 93 -20.79 3.89 28.64
N LYS A 94 -20.44 3.21 27.57
CA LYS A 94 -21.06 1.94 27.17
C LYS A 94 -20.54 0.72 27.95
N ARG A 95 -19.55 0.89 28.82
CA ARG A 95 -18.82 -0.20 29.51
C ARG A 95 -18.30 -1.24 28.50
N ALA A 96 -17.77 -0.77 27.38
CA ALA A 96 -17.26 -1.57 26.29
C ALA A 96 -15.76 -1.34 26.12
N VAL A 97 -15.10 -2.29 25.48
CA VAL A 97 -13.70 -2.25 25.05
C VAL A 97 -13.63 -2.68 23.59
N ASP A 98 -12.68 -2.15 22.83
CA ASP A 98 -12.37 -2.67 21.51
C ASP A 98 -11.28 -3.76 21.58
N PHE A 99 -10.89 -4.31 20.45
CA PHE A 99 -9.89 -5.39 20.39
C PHE A 99 -8.53 -4.94 20.89
N GLU A 100 -8.11 -3.72 20.59
CA GLU A 100 -6.85 -3.16 21.04
C GLU A 100 -6.85 -2.96 22.56
N ASP A 101 -7.96 -2.48 23.13
CA ASP A 101 -8.12 -2.35 24.58
C ASP A 101 -8.09 -3.71 25.28
N MET A 102 -8.74 -4.73 24.71
CA MET A 102 -8.71 -6.08 25.28
C MET A 102 -7.28 -6.57 25.48
N ILE A 103 -6.41 -6.38 24.49
CA ILE A 103 -5.02 -6.83 24.54
C ILE A 103 -4.21 -5.97 25.51
N ASN A 104 -4.31 -4.64 25.42
CA ASN A 104 -3.57 -3.71 26.27
C ASN A 104 -3.95 -3.86 27.75
N GLU A 105 -5.26 -3.94 28.06
CA GLU A 105 -5.75 -4.12 29.41
C GLU A 105 -5.39 -5.50 29.98
N SER A 106 -5.40 -6.54 29.16
CA SER A 106 -4.93 -7.88 29.59
C SER A 106 -3.47 -7.82 30.04
N ALA A 107 -2.60 -7.19 29.27
CA ALA A 107 -1.20 -7.01 29.63
C ALA A 107 -1.04 -6.20 30.94
N ARG A 108 -1.82 -5.12 31.08
CA ARG A 108 -1.82 -4.27 32.29
C ARG A 108 -2.28 -5.05 33.54
N ILE A 109 -3.38 -5.81 33.42
CA ILE A 109 -3.92 -6.63 34.52
C ILE A 109 -2.92 -7.70 34.95
N LEU A 110 -2.29 -8.40 34.01
CA LEU A 110 -1.29 -9.42 34.31
C LEU A 110 -0.09 -8.83 35.06
N ASN A 111 0.40 -7.67 34.65
CA ASN A 111 1.49 -6.99 35.34
C ASN A 111 1.07 -6.56 36.76
N GLN A 112 -0.15 -6.09 36.97
CA GLN A 112 -0.66 -5.75 38.30
C GLN A 112 -0.80 -6.99 39.18
N GLN A 113 -1.30 -8.11 38.63
CA GLN A 113 -1.41 -9.38 39.36
C GLN A 113 -0.04 -9.92 39.75
N LEU A 114 0.95 -9.83 38.87
CA LEU A 114 2.34 -10.19 39.18
C LEU A 114 2.89 -9.39 40.37
N ILE A 115 2.68 -8.06 40.38
CA ILE A 115 3.10 -7.18 41.49
C ILE A 115 2.41 -7.61 42.81
N SER A 116 1.15 -8.05 42.75
CA SER A 116 0.42 -8.56 43.92
C SER A 116 0.75 -10.01 44.31
N GLY A 117 1.79 -10.60 43.72
CA GLY A 117 2.28 -11.94 44.04
C GLY A 117 1.44 -13.09 43.47
N LYS A 118 0.52 -12.82 42.55
CA LYS A 118 -0.24 -13.87 41.86
C LYS A 118 0.60 -14.50 40.75
N THR A 119 0.42 -15.79 40.55
CA THR A 119 1.08 -16.56 39.48
C THR A 119 0.05 -17.39 38.72
N LEU A 120 0.37 -17.73 37.46
CA LEU A 120 -0.39 -18.65 36.62
C LEU A 120 0.50 -19.86 36.28
N ASP A 121 -0.08 -21.04 36.14
CA ASP A 121 0.69 -22.29 35.92
C ASP A 121 0.71 -22.70 34.46
N PHE A 122 1.42 -21.94 33.62
CA PHE A 122 1.81 -22.35 32.27
C PHE A 122 3.32 -22.46 32.19
N LYS A 123 3.82 -23.57 31.63
CA LYS A 123 5.26 -23.80 31.51
C LYS A 123 5.84 -23.30 30.19
N TYR A 124 5.01 -23.25 29.16
CA TYR A 124 5.39 -22.81 27.81
C TYR A 124 4.34 -21.89 27.22
N ILE A 125 4.80 -20.85 26.52
CA ILE A 125 4.00 -19.97 25.70
C ILE A 125 4.55 -20.06 24.28
N ILE A 126 3.75 -20.57 23.34
CA ILE A 126 4.15 -20.75 21.95
C ILE A 126 3.42 -19.72 21.12
N VAL A 127 4.17 -18.89 20.37
CA VAL A 127 3.64 -17.89 19.46
C VAL A 127 4.10 -18.22 18.05
N ASP A 128 3.15 -18.56 17.21
CA ASP A 128 3.37 -18.81 15.78
C ASP A 128 3.23 -17.53 14.97
N GLU A 129 3.79 -17.51 13.74
CA GLU A 129 3.81 -16.34 12.85
C GLU A 129 4.30 -15.06 13.57
N TYR A 130 5.33 -15.20 14.41
CA TYR A 130 5.80 -14.13 15.29
C TYR A 130 6.32 -12.90 14.55
N GLN A 131 6.69 -13.00 13.27
CA GLN A 131 7.06 -11.86 12.43
C GLN A 131 5.91 -10.86 12.21
N ASP A 132 4.65 -11.25 12.49
CA ASP A 132 3.48 -10.40 12.38
C ASP A 132 3.03 -9.83 13.74
N ILE A 133 3.88 -9.96 14.77
CA ILE A 133 3.55 -9.49 16.10
C ILE A 133 3.49 -7.96 16.15
N SER A 134 2.46 -7.43 16.80
CA SER A 134 2.36 -6.02 17.13
C SER A 134 2.90 -5.73 18.53
N ARG A 135 3.19 -4.46 18.83
CA ARG A 135 3.72 -4.05 20.14
C ARG A 135 2.83 -4.50 21.29
N GLN A 136 1.54 -4.31 21.21
CA GLN A 136 0.59 -4.73 22.25
C GLN A 136 0.60 -6.26 22.49
N ARG A 137 0.66 -7.07 21.41
CA ARG A 137 0.74 -8.54 21.53
C ARG A 137 2.07 -8.97 22.13
N PHE A 138 3.15 -8.29 21.77
CA PHE A 138 4.45 -8.49 22.39
C PHE A 138 4.41 -8.20 23.90
N ASP A 139 3.84 -7.08 24.32
CA ASP A 139 3.74 -6.69 25.72
C ASP A 139 2.86 -7.67 26.51
N LEU A 140 1.77 -8.16 25.93
CA LEU A 140 0.94 -9.22 26.50
C LEU A 140 1.72 -10.54 26.64
N THR A 141 2.44 -10.96 25.60
CA THR A 141 3.27 -12.18 25.63
C THR A 141 4.34 -12.09 26.71
N LYS A 142 4.98 -10.94 26.86
CA LYS A 142 5.99 -10.68 27.89
C LYS A 142 5.40 -10.69 29.30
N ALA A 143 4.21 -10.11 29.48
CA ALA A 143 3.49 -10.14 30.77
C ALA A 143 3.08 -11.56 31.17
N LEU A 144 2.56 -12.35 30.21
CA LEU A 144 2.25 -13.77 30.41
C LEU A 144 3.51 -14.57 30.78
N GLY A 145 4.60 -14.38 30.06
CA GLY A 145 5.87 -15.06 30.37
C GLY A 145 6.35 -14.81 31.80
N LYS A 146 6.23 -13.57 32.27
CA LYS A 146 6.63 -13.18 33.62
C LYS A 146 5.74 -13.77 34.70
N ILE A 147 4.41 -13.65 34.57
CA ILE A 147 3.47 -14.12 35.62
C ILE A 147 3.43 -15.64 35.74
N CYS A 148 3.75 -16.36 34.65
CA CYS A 148 3.80 -17.80 34.59
C CYS A 148 5.19 -18.38 34.92
N ASP A 149 6.23 -17.56 34.94
CA ASP A 149 7.64 -18.03 34.87
C ASP A 149 7.84 -19.03 33.71
N ALA A 150 7.24 -18.72 32.57
CA ALA A 150 7.13 -19.61 31.42
C ALA A 150 8.24 -19.37 30.40
N LYS A 151 8.63 -20.44 29.70
CA LYS A 151 9.49 -20.34 28.52
C LYS A 151 8.67 -19.90 27.33
N ILE A 152 9.11 -18.82 26.63
CA ILE A 152 8.47 -18.32 25.42
C ILE A 152 9.17 -18.93 24.21
N ILE A 153 8.39 -19.55 23.33
CA ILE A 153 8.83 -20.10 22.05
C ILE A 153 8.16 -19.30 20.94
N ALA A 154 8.94 -18.49 20.22
CA ALA A 154 8.47 -17.67 19.12
C ALA A 154 8.95 -18.28 17.80
N VAL A 155 8.01 -18.60 16.90
CA VAL A 155 8.28 -19.19 15.58
C VAL A 155 7.83 -18.22 14.51
N GLY A 156 8.66 -18.00 13.49
CA GLY A 156 8.30 -17.08 12.42
C GLY A 156 9.35 -16.99 11.30
N ASP A 157 9.02 -16.21 10.29
CA ASP A 157 9.86 -15.94 9.12
C ASP A 157 9.80 -14.47 8.75
N ASP A 158 10.85 -13.68 9.06
CA ASP A 158 10.94 -12.25 8.79
C ASP A 158 10.78 -11.91 7.31
N TRP A 159 11.13 -12.81 6.39
CA TRP A 159 10.91 -12.64 4.96
C TRP A 159 9.43 -12.61 4.58
N GLN A 160 8.54 -13.11 5.45
CA GLN A 160 7.09 -13.12 5.28
C GLN A 160 6.35 -12.07 6.13
N SER A 161 7.04 -11.09 6.70
CA SER A 161 6.41 -9.98 7.43
C SER A 161 5.81 -8.96 6.45
N ILE A 162 4.48 -9.01 6.27
CA ILE A 162 3.74 -8.23 5.27
C ILE A 162 2.52 -7.50 5.84
N TYR A 163 2.46 -7.29 7.16
CA TYR A 163 1.33 -6.66 7.85
C TYR A 163 1.73 -5.41 8.65
N ALA A 164 2.78 -4.67 8.20
CA ALA A 164 3.18 -3.42 8.85
C ALA A 164 2.02 -2.40 8.89
N TYR A 165 1.24 -2.30 7.81
CA TYR A 165 0.05 -1.45 7.74
C TYR A 165 -1.03 -1.79 8.80
N ALA A 166 -1.04 -3.03 9.32
CA ALA A 166 -1.93 -3.50 10.37
C ALA A 166 -1.28 -3.45 11.77
N GLY A 167 -0.14 -2.79 11.90
CA GLY A 167 0.57 -2.53 13.16
C GLY A 167 1.55 -3.61 13.58
N SER A 168 1.95 -4.55 12.69
CA SER A 168 3.07 -5.44 13.01
C SER A 168 4.40 -4.67 13.02
N ASP A 169 5.28 -5.08 13.92
CA ASP A 169 6.62 -4.49 14.09
C ASP A 169 7.69 -5.57 13.94
N ILE A 170 8.27 -5.66 12.74
CA ILE A 170 9.30 -6.65 12.41
C ILE A 170 10.52 -6.56 13.33
N THR A 171 10.79 -5.40 13.92
CA THR A 171 11.93 -5.22 14.83
C THR A 171 11.80 -6.07 16.10
N LEU A 172 10.56 -6.36 16.53
CA LEU A 172 10.31 -7.23 17.68
C LEU A 172 10.70 -8.69 17.40
N PHE A 173 10.69 -9.10 16.12
CA PHE A 173 11.18 -10.40 15.68
C PHE A 173 12.70 -10.38 15.47
N THR A 174 13.20 -9.47 14.65
CA THR A 174 14.64 -9.42 14.29
C THR A 174 15.53 -9.09 15.48
N LYS A 175 15.02 -8.36 16.48
CA LYS A 175 15.69 -8.03 17.74
C LYS A 175 15.08 -8.71 18.95
N PHE A 176 14.64 -9.97 18.78
CA PHE A 176 13.96 -10.72 19.82
C PHE A 176 14.75 -10.78 21.13
N LYS A 177 16.06 -11.09 21.07
CA LYS A 177 16.93 -11.17 22.27
C LYS A 177 17.01 -9.83 23.02
N GLU A 178 17.14 -8.74 22.29
CA GLU A 178 17.19 -7.39 22.87
C GLU A 178 15.86 -7.02 23.54
N SER A 179 14.74 -7.37 22.86
CA SER A 179 13.39 -7.03 23.30
C SER A 179 12.91 -7.88 24.48
N MET A 180 13.26 -9.18 24.51
CA MET A 180 12.91 -10.09 25.60
C MET A 180 13.96 -10.11 26.72
N GLY A 181 15.18 -9.62 26.45
CA GLY A 181 16.32 -9.57 27.39
C GLY A 181 17.16 -10.86 27.41
N TYR A 182 16.62 -11.99 26.97
CA TYR A 182 17.29 -13.28 26.88
C TYR A 182 16.65 -14.15 25.81
N GLY A 183 17.43 -14.97 25.10
CA GLY A 183 16.87 -15.90 24.11
C GLY A 183 17.93 -16.70 23.38
N GLN A 184 17.53 -17.91 22.95
CA GLN A 184 18.29 -18.76 22.03
C GLN A 184 17.60 -18.69 20.66
N GLU A 185 18.39 -18.48 19.61
CA GLU A 185 17.91 -18.48 18.23
C GLU A 185 18.27 -19.81 17.57
N LEU A 186 17.26 -20.43 16.96
CA LEU A 186 17.41 -21.65 16.17
C LEU A 186 16.89 -21.36 14.75
N LYS A 187 17.63 -21.83 13.74
CA LYS A 187 17.24 -21.65 12.32
C LYS A 187 16.77 -22.97 11.75
N ILE A 188 15.54 -22.96 11.19
CA ILE A 188 15.05 -24.06 10.36
C ILE A 188 15.52 -23.78 8.94
N THR A 189 16.45 -24.59 8.44
CA THR A 189 17.10 -24.38 7.14
C THR A 189 16.55 -25.29 6.05
N ARG A 190 15.73 -26.30 6.38
CA ARG A 190 15.19 -27.24 5.40
C ARG A 190 13.72 -27.00 5.14
N THR A 191 13.36 -26.92 3.85
CA THR A 191 11.98 -26.81 3.40
C THR A 191 11.63 -27.92 2.41
N TYR A 192 10.35 -28.25 2.31
CA TYR A 192 9.82 -29.31 1.45
C TYR A 192 8.75 -28.80 0.48
N ARG A 193 8.36 -27.53 0.58
CA ARG A 193 7.32 -26.93 -0.27
C ARG A 193 7.87 -26.60 -1.65
N ASN A 194 8.84 -25.71 -1.70
CA ASN A 194 9.39 -25.17 -2.93
C ASN A 194 10.56 -26.00 -3.45
N ALA A 195 10.80 -25.96 -4.76
CA ALA A 195 12.04 -26.46 -5.33
C ALA A 195 13.23 -25.56 -4.97
N GLN A 196 14.46 -26.13 -4.98
CA GLN A 196 15.67 -25.40 -4.60
C GLN A 196 15.86 -24.13 -5.43
N GLU A 197 15.62 -24.20 -6.73
CA GLU A 197 15.83 -23.11 -7.66
C GLU A 197 14.84 -21.96 -7.41
N VAL A 198 13.59 -22.23 -6.98
CA VAL A 198 12.64 -21.21 -6.54
C VAL A 198 13.15 -20.50 -5.27
N ILE A 199 13.70 -21.29 -4.33
CA ILE A 199 14.25 -20.77 -3.06
C ILE A 199 15.47 -19.89 -3.34
N ASP A 200 16.36 -20.30 -4.22
CA ASP A 200 17.59 -19.56 -4.55
C ASP A 200 17.25 -18.20 -5.17
N ILE A 201 16.28 -18.17 -6.10
CA ILE A 201 15.81 -16.93 -6.71
C ILE A 201 15.10 -16.05 -5.68
N ALA A 202 14.09 -16.58 -4.99
CA ALA A 202 13.30 -15.80 -4.04
C ALA A 202 14.14 -15.35 -2.82
N GLY A 203 15.03 -16.23 -2.33
CA GLY A 203 15.95 -15.92 -1.24
C GLY A 203 17.01 -14.91 -1.62
N GLY A 204 17.59 -15.02 -2.81
CA GLY A 204 18.52 -14.01 -3.33
C GLY A 204 17.87 -12.65 -3.52
N PHE A 205 16.63 -12.63 -4.03
CA PHE A 205 15.84 -11.41 -4.21
C PHE A 205 15.54 -10.70 -2.87
N ILE A 206 15.05 -11.44 -1.85
CA ILE A 206 14.66 -10.81 -0.57
C ILE A 206 15.87 -10.36 0.26
N GLN A 207 16.99 -11.09 0.21
CA GLN A 207 18.20 -10.80 0.99
C GLN A 207 19.01 -9.60 0.50
N LYS A 208 18.60 -8.95 -0.58
CA LYS A 208 19.10 -7.61 -0.96
C LYS A 208 18.73 -6.54 0.07
N ASN A 209 17.69 -6.78 0.86
CA ASN A 209 17.39 -5.97 2.01
C ASN A 209 18.26 -6.41 3.20
N ASP A 210 19.26 -5.61 3.56
CA ASP A 210 20.19 -5.91 4.65
C ASP A 210 19.55 -5.96 6.04
N SER A 211 18.33 -5.43 6.21
CA SER A 211 17.57 -5.55 7.46
C SER A 211 16.97 -6.95 7.67
N GLN A 212 16.93 -7.80 6.64
CA GLN A 212 16.43 -9.16 6.73
C GLN A 212 17.49 -10.13 7.28
N LEU A 213 17.03 -11.10 8.05
CA LEU A 213 17.91 -12.16 8.58
C LEU A 213 18.47 -13.01 7.44
N LYS A 214 19.78 -13.15 7.37
CA LYS A 214 20.44 -14.00 6.35
C LYS A 214 20.13 -15.47 6.64
N LYS A 215 19.57 -16.17 5.64
CA LYS A 215 19.19 -17.60 5.71
C LYS A 215 19.68 -18.33 4.47
N ALA A 216 20.17 -19.55 4.65
CA ALA A 216 20.45 -20.48 3.59
C ALA A 216 19.45 -21.63 3.70
N LEU A 217 18.46 -21.68 2.81
CA LEU A 217 17.43 -22.70 2.79
C LEU A 217 17.80 -23.81 1.80
N VAL A 218 17.50 -25.05 2.18
CA VAL A 218 17.79 -26.25 1.37
C VAL A 218 16.49 -27.02 1.13
N SER A 219 16.29 -27.45 -0.11
CA SER A 219 15.18 -28.32 -0.53
C SER A 219 15.70 -29.58 -1.22
N PRO A 220 15.09 -30.75 -0.99
CA PRO A 220 15.41 -31.96 -1.75
C PRO A 220 14.77 -31.95 -3.16
N LYS A 221 13.94 -30.98 -3.46
CA LYS A 221 13.19 -30.87 -4.72
C LYS A 221 13.89 -29.94 -5.68
N HIS A 222 14.04 -30.39 -6.93
CA HIS A 222 14.63 -29.62 -8.04
C HIS A 222 13.66 -29.53 -9.22
N ILE A 223 13.68 -28.40 -9.92
CA ILE A 223 12.85 -28.18 -11.10
C ILE A 223 13.58 -27.30 -12.12
N GLN A 224 13.42 -27.61 -13.39
CA GLN A 224 13.88 -26.76 -14.49
C GLN A 224 12.89 -25.60 -14.69
N ASP A 225 13.40 -24.41 -15.08
CA ASP A 225 12.61 -23.20 -15.34
C ASP A 225 11.66 -22.86 -14.15
N PRO A 226 12.19 -22.60 -12.95
CA PRO A 226 11.39 -22.44 -11.72
C PRO A 226 10.56 -21.17 -11.73
N VAL A 227 11.04 -20.11 -12.38
CA VAL A 227 10.39 -18.82 -12.59
C VAL A 227 10.35 -18.52 -14.08
N VAL A 228 9.14 -18.36 -14.60
CA VAL A 228 8.90 -18.06 -16.03
C VAL A 228 8.23 -16.69 -16.13
N ILE A 229 8.81 -15.80 -16.90
CA ILE A 229 8.25 -14.48 -17.17
C ILE A 229 7.58 -14.53 -18.53
N GLU A 230 6.29 -14.21 -18.56
CA GLU A 230 5.47 -14.13 -19.76
C GLU A 230 5.14 -12.67 -20.05
N SER A 231 5.72 -12.12 -21.10
CA SER A 231 5.42 -10.76 -21.50
C SER A 231 4.26 -10.68 -22.49
N TYR A 232 3.52 -9.58 -22.41
CA TYR A 232 2.45 -9.28 -23.36
C TYR A 232 2.56 -7.85 -23.90
N THR A 233 2.12 -7.65 -25.15
CA THR A 233 2.04 -6.31 -25.74
C THR A 233 0.78 -5.57 -25.28
N GLU A 234 0.90 -4.29 -24.97
CA GLU A 234 -0.27 -3.41 -24.70
C GLU A 234 -0.84 -2.81 -25.98
N GLU A 235 -0.11 -2.90 -27.10
CA GLU A 235 -0.57 -2.47 -28.40
C GLU A 235 -1.50 -3.52 -29.01
N VAL A 236 -2.79 -3.29 -28.91
CA VAL A 236 -3.80 -4.21 -29.40
C VAL A 236 -4.64 -3.55 -30.48
N ASP A 237 -4.71 -4.16 -31.66
CA ASP A 237 -5.63 -3.74 -32.71
C ASP A 237 -7.08 -3.94 -32.22
N ARG A 238 -7.87 -2.84 -32.15
CA ARG A 238 -9.27 -2.85 -31.74
C ARG A 238 -10.13 -3.81 -32.57
N LYS A 239 -9.72 -4.10 -33.80
CA LYS A 239 -10.42 -5.09 -34.65
C LYS A 239 -10.22 -6.53 -34.16
N GLN A 240 -9.03 -6.86 -33.62
CA GLN A 240 -8.73 -8.20 -33.10
C GLN A 240 -9.46 -8.48 -31.79
N THR A 241 -9.68 -7.45 -30.97
CA THR A 241 -10.33 -7.61 -29.67
C THR A 241 -11.84 -7.57 -29.72
N LYS A 242 -12.46 -7.41 -30.91
CA LYS A 242 -13.94 -7.26 -31.07
C LYS A 242 -14.55 -6.25 -30.07
N GLY A 243 -13.84 -5.16 -29.78
CA GLY A 243 -14.26 -4.14 -28.82
C GLY A 243 -14.08 -4.52 -27.34
N LYS A 244 -13.48 -5.66 -27.03
CA LYS A 244 -13.25 -6.11 -25.66
C LYS A 244 -11.93 -5.56 -25.14
N GLY A 245 -11.99 -4.79 -24.09
CA GLY A 245 -11.02 -4.52 -23.03
C GLY A 245 -9.55 -4.23 -23.33
N GLY A 246 -9.09 -4.04 -24.59
CA GLY A 246 -7.70 -3.65 -24.88
C GLY A 246 -6.64 -4.45 -24.10
N LYS A 247 -5.86 -3.77 -23.26
CA LYS A 247 -4.78 -4.37 -22.46
C LYS A 247 -5.21 -5.55 -21.56
N TYR A 248 -6.43 -5.51 -21.01
CA TYR A 248 -6.94 -6.60 -20.15
C TYR A 248 -7.21 -7.88 -20.93
N TYR A 249 -7.56 -7.77 -22.20
CA TYR A 249 -7.70 -8.94 -23.09
C TYR A 249 -6.37 -9.68 -23.23
N MET A 250 -5.26 -8.95 -23.43
CA MET A 250 -3.94 -9.57 -23.55
C MET A 250 -3.49 -10.25 -22.26
N ILE A 251 -3.71 -9.61 -21.10
CA ILE A 251 -3.42 -10.24 -19.80
C ILE A 251 -4.19 -11.57 -19.67
N GLY A 252 -5.49 -11.55 -19.94
CA GLY A 252 -6.32 -12.75 -19.85
C GLY A 252 -5.88 -13.85 -20.79
N LYS A 253 -5.56 -13.51 -22.05
CA LYS A 253 -5.05 -14.47 -23.02
C LYS A 253 -3.72 -15.09 -22.57
N THR A 254 -2.78 -14.28 -22.13
CA THR A 254 -1.48 -14.77 -21.62
C THR A 254 -1.68 -15.71 -20.43
N VAL A 255 -2.59 -15.38 -19.51
CA VAL A 255 -2.92 -16.27 -18.39
C VAL A 255 -3.51 -17.59 -18.88
N GLU A 256 -4.36 -17.59 -19.89
CA GLU A 256 -4.93 -18.82 -20.48
C GLU A 256 -3.85 -19.69 -21.15
N ASP A 257 -2.95 -19.10 -21.90
CA ASP A 257 -1.85 -19.82 -22.55
C ASP A 257 -0.92 -20.47 -21.51
N ILE A 258 -0.70 -19.79 -20.36
CA ILE A 258 0.03 -20.37 -19.23
C ILE A 258 -0.76 -21.53 -18.60
N VAL A 259 -2.06 -21.39 -18.42
CA VAL A 259 -2.91 -22.46 -17.86
C VAL A 259 -2.90 -23.68 -18.78
N ASP A 260 -2.98 -23.50 -20.11
CA ASP A 260 -2.82 -24.59 -21.08
C ASP A 260 -1.50 -25.31 -20.86
N THR A 261 -0.37 -24.59 -20.84
CA THR A 261 0.97 -25.17 -20.63
C THR A 261 1.04 -25.98 -19.34
N ILE A 262 0.48 -25.47 -18.25
CA ILE A 262 0.47 -26.18 -16.95
C ILE A 262 -0.36 -27.47 -17.02
N LEU A 263 -1.51 -27.43 -17.70
CA LEU A 263 -2.43 -28.56 -17.81
C LEU A 263 -1.93 -29.64 -18.78
N GLU A 264 -1.19 -29.25 -19.82
CA GLU A 264 -0.50 -30.18 -20.71
C GLU A 264 0.54 -31.01 -19.93
N GLU A 265 1.29 -30.38 -19.00
CA GLU A 265 2.25 -31.09 -18.15
C GLU A 265 1.56 -31.95 -17.08
N ASN A 266 0.52 -31.39 -16.42
CA ASN A 266 -0.22 -32.10 -15.37
C ASN A 266 -1.67 -31.61 -15.29
N PRO A 267 -2.66 -32.35 -15.86
CA PRO A 267 -4.07 -31.96 -15.86
C PRO A 267 -4.73 -31.82 -14.47
N LYS A 268 -4.08 -32.32 -13.42
CA LYS A 268 -4.60 -32.25 -12.03
C LYS A 268 -3.94 -31.14 -11.21
N SER A 269 -3.10 -30.30 -11.81
CA SER A 269 -2.45 -29.20 -11.12
C SER A 269 -3.44 -28.22 -10.51
N SER A 270 -3.24 -27.86 -9.25
CA SER A 270 -3.89 -26.70 -8.64
C SER A 270 -3.15 -25.42 -9.07
N ILE A 271 -3.91 -24.41 -9.51
CA ILE A 271 -3.36 -23.16 -10.04
C ILE A 271 -3.89 -21.99 -9.23
N LEU A 272 -2.98 -21.16 -8.72
CA LEU A 272 -3.30 -19.93 -8.01
C LEU A 272 -2.98 -18.71 -8.88
N LEU A 273 -4.00 -17.90 -9.14
CA LEU A 273 -3.85 -16.58 -9.73
C LEU A 273 -3.61 -15.58 -8.59
N LEU A 274 -2.46 -14.92 -8.58
CA LEU A 274 -2.11 -13.92 -7.58
C LEU A 274 -2.17 -12.52 -8.16
N GLY A 275 -3.05 -11.67 -7.58
CA GLY A 275 -3.07 -10.24 -7.81
C GLY A 275 -2.43 -9.47 -6.65
N ARG A 276 -1.86 -8.29 -6.94
CA ARG A 276 -1.49 -7.35 -5.88
C ARG A 276 -2.73 -6.76 -5.22
N TYR A 277 -3.80 -6.57 -5.99
CA TYR A 277 -5.08 -5.98 -5.57
C TYR A 277 -6.26 -6.90 -5.88
N GLY A 278 -7.35 -6.74 -5.13
CA GLY A 278 -8.59 -7.50 -5.39
C GLY A 278 -9.21 -7.20 -6.76
N PHE A 279 -9.05 -5.97 -7.27
CA PHE A 279 -9.57 -5.60 -8.58
C PHE A 279 -8.80 -6.24 -9.76
N ASP A 280 -7.65 -6.87 -9.55
CA ASP A 280 -6.97 -7.65 -10.58
C ASP A 280 -7.84 -8.82 -11.05
N ALA A 281 -8.65 -9.43 -10.17
CA ALA A 281 -9.65 -10.41 -10.53
C ALA A 281 -10.71 -9.85 -11.48
N TYR A 282 -11.23 -8.65 -11.17
CA TYR A 282 -12.18 -7.96 -12.05
C TYR A 282 -11.54 -7.60 -13.39
N ASN A 283 -10.29 -7.17 -13.40
CA ASN A 283 -9.57 -6.89 -14.64
C ASN A 283 -9.41 -8.12 -15.53
N LEU A 284 -9.14 -9.30 -14.97
CA LEU A 284 -9.13 -10.57 -15.70
C LEU A 284 -10.48 -10.87 -16.33
N SER A 285 -11.59 -10.63 -15.64
CA SER A 285 -12.94 -10.89 -16.17
C SER A 285 -13.32 -10.00 -17.35
N ARG A 286 -12.58 -8.93 -17.61
CA ARG A 286 -12.74 -8.09 -18.81
C ARG A 286 -12.16 -8.77 -20.07
N SER A 287 -11.35 -9.80 -19.91
CA SER A 287 -11.03 -10.73 -20.99
C SER A 287 -12.23 -11.68 -21.22
N ALA A 288 -12.33 -12.24 -22.43
CA ALA A 288 -13.54 -12.97 -22.84
C ALA A 288 -13.82 -14.25 -22.05
N ASP A 289 -12.79 -14.85 -21.46
CA ASP A 289 -12.84 -16.25 -21.03
C ASP A 289 -12.77 -16.43 -19.51
N PHE A 290 -12.70 -15.31 -18.76
CA PHE A 290 -12.81 -15.31 -17.29
C PHE A 290 -14.14 -14.71 -16.82
N ILE A 291 -14.70 -15.30 -15.77
CA ILE A 291 -15.89 -14.81 -15.06
C ILE A 291 -15.45 -14.42 -13.65
N TYR A 292 -15.80 -13.21 -13.26
CA TYR A 292 -15.61 -12.73 -11.89
C TYR A 292 -16.91 -12.89 -11.11
N ASP A 293 -16.85 -13.54 -9.96
CA ASP A 293 -17.95 -13.63 -9.02
C ASP A 293 -17.80 -12.53 -7.97
N GLU A 294 -18.65 -11.51 -8.04
CA GLU A 294 -18.64 -10.37 -7.11
C GLU A 294 -18.90 -10.78 -5.65
N LYS A 295 -19.64 -11.88 -5.43
CA LYS A 295 -19.98 -12.32 -4.06
C LYS A 295 -18.82 -13.02 -3.37
N THR A 296 -18.10 -13.85 -4.10
CA THR A 296 -16.97 -14.62 -3.55
C THR A 296 -15.63 -13.94 -3.80
N GLY A 297 -15.54 -13.00 -4.74
CA GLY A 297 -14.30 -12.44 -5.25
C GLY A 297 -13.47 -13.44 -6.07
N GLY A 298 -14.08 -14.56 -6.47
CA GLY A 298 -13.44 -15.62 -7.22
C GLY A 298 -13.38 -15.36 -8.71
N VAL A 299 -12.49 -16.08 -9.39
CA VAL A 299 -12.38 -16.09 -10.86
C VAL A 299 -12.57 -17.51 -11.35
N GLN A 300 -13.38 -17.68 -12.38
CA GLN A 300 -13.58 -18.94 -13.07
C GLN A 300 -13.23 -18.78 -14.55
N SER A 301 -12.63 -19.80 -15.15
CA SER A 301 -12.38 -19.83 -16.59
C SER A 301 -13.50 -20.55 -17.31
N LYS A 302 -14.01 -19.95 -18.39
CA LYS A 302 -14.97 -20.62 -19.31
C LYS A 302 -14.30 -21.72 -20.11
N ARG A 303 -13.01 -21.54 -20.41
CA ARG A 303 -12.22 -22.48 -21.21
C ARG A 303 -11.85 -23.74 -20.40
N PHE A 304 -11.64 -23.60 -19.08
CA PHE A 304 -11.22 -24.68 -18.19
C PHE A 304 -12.19 -24.90 -17.03
N PRO A 305 -13.46 -25.28 -17.28
CA PRO A 305 -14.51 -25.30 -16.26
C PRO A 305 -14.29 -26.33 -15.14
N GLY A 306 -13.41 -27.31 -15.34
CA GLY A 306 -13.13 -28.37 -14.37
C GLY A 306 -11.82 -28.20 -13.61
N VAL A 307 -11.07 -27.11 -13.87
CA VAL A 307 -9.76 -26.91 -13.26
C VAL A 307 -9.89 -26.17 -11.93
N ARG A 308 -9.14 -26.61 -10.92
CA ARG A 308 -9.00 -25.88 -9.66
C ARG A 308 -8.15 -24.63 -9.89
N LEU A 309 -8.81 -23.56 -10.33
CA LEU A 309 -8.26 -22.22 -10.55
C LEU A 309 -8.81 -21.30 -9.48
N GLU A 310 -7.93 -20.76 -8.61
CA GLU A 310 -8.33 -19.85 -7.54
C GLU A 310 -7.65 -18.50 -7.74
N PHE A 311 -8.36 -17.39 -7.45
CA PHE A 311 -7.78 -16.06 -7.39
C PHE A 311 -7.68 -15.59 -5.94
N MET A 312 -6.52 -15.03 -5.59
CA MET A 312 -6.30 -14.37 -4.30
C MET A 312 -5.39 -13.16 -4.45
N THR A 313 -5.51 -12.20 -3.54
CA THR A 313 -4.43 -11.23 -3.33
C THR A 313 -3.27 -11.91 -2.63
N VAL A 314 -2.05 -11.42 -2.85
CA VAL A 314 -0.84 -12.00 -2.23
C VAL A 314 -0.96 -12.05 -0.70
N HIS A 315 -1.55 -11.02 -0.07
CA HIS A 315 -1.79 -11.01 1.38
C HIS A 315 -2.67 -12.17 1.85
N ARG A 316 -3.75 -12.47 1.11
CA ARG A 316 -4.65 -13.60 1.44
C ARG A 316 -4.04 -14.96 1.19
N ALA A 317 -3.08 -15.05 0.28
CA ALA A 317 -2.41 -16.30 -0.07
C ALA A 317 -1.30 -16.70 0.91
N LYS A 318 -0.93 -15.83 1.87
CA LYS A 318 0.06 -16.17 2.91
C LYS A 318 -0.36 -17.44 3.65
N GLY A 319 0.60 -18.33 3.91
CA GLY A 319 0.36 -19.64 4.54
C GLY A 319 -0.08 -20.75 3.57
N LEU A 320 -0.71 -20.43 2.44
CA LEU A 320 -1.20 -21.40 1.47
C LEU A 320 -0.09 -21.89 0.51
N GLY A 321 -0.38 -22.98 -0.22
CA GLY A 321 0.50 -23.52 -1.25
C GLY A 321 -0.27 -24.22 -2.36
N PHE A 322 0.11 -23.94 -3.62
CA PHE A 322 -0.48 -24.49 -4.83
C PHE A 322 0.60 -25.16 -5.68
N ASP A 323 0.19 -26.02 -6.62
CA ASP A 323 1.17 -26.68 -7.47
C ASP A 323 1.86 -25.66 -8.39
N ASN A 324 1.12 -24.74 -8.98
CA ASN A 324 1.65 -23.63 -9.77
C ASN A 324 1.01 -22.30 -9.41
N VAL A 325 1.73 -21.21 -9.59
CA VAL A 325 1.31 -19.85 -9.28
C VAL A 325 1.48 -18.96 -10.50
N ILE A 326 0.49 -18.10 -10.78
CA ILE A 326 0.54 -17.09 -11.83
C ILE A 326 0.34 -15.71 -11.19
N ILE A 327 1.36 -14.86 -11.23
CA ILE A 327 1.27 -13.46 -10.81
C ILE A 327 0.72 -12.66 -11.99
N VAL A 328 -0.51 -12.17 -11.89
CA VAL A 328 -1.30 -11.70 -13.05
C VAL A 328 -1.06 -10.25 -13.46
N ASN A 329 -0.35 -9.46 -12.68
CA ASN A 329 -0.17 -8.03 -12.96
C ASN A 329 1.14 -7.47 -12.38
N ALA A 330 2.26 -7.95 -12.89
CA ALA A 330 3.59 -7.46 -12.50
C ALA A 330 4.02 -6.30 -13.42
N ARG A 331 3.57 -5.07 -13.12
CA ARG A 331 3.81 -3.89 -13.96
C ARG A 331 4.33 -2.71 -13.16
N ASN A 332 5.06 -1.81 -13.84
CA ASN A 332 5.60 -0.59 -13.28
C ASN A 332 4.58 0.56 -13.41
N GLU A 333 3.56 0.56 -12.55
CA GLU A 333 2.51 1.57 -12.49
C GLU A 333 2.11 1.85 -11.03
N LEU A 334 1.31 2.92 -10.80
CA LEU A 334 0.82 3.28 -9.47
C LEU A 334 0.19 2.09 -8.73
N TYR A 335 -0.69 1.35 -9.44
CA TYR A 335 -1.33 0.12 -8.95
C TYR A 335 -0.62 -1.13 -9.51
N GLY A 336 0.69 -1.11 -9.58
CA GLY A 336 1.50 -2.21 -10.07
C GLY A 336 1.95 -3.16 -8.95
N PHE A 337 2.99 -3.93 -9.26
CA PHE A 337 3.72 -4.73 -8.30
C PHE A 337 5.23 -4.59 -8.58
N PRO A 338 5.98 -3.81 -7.78
CA PRO A 338 5.59 -3.19 -6.51
C PRO A 338 4.52 -2.09 -6.66
N SER A 339 3.70 -1.95 -5.64
CA SER A 339 2.78 -0.81 -5.51
C SER A 339 3.57 0.48 -5.33
N GLN A 340 3.20 1.51 -6.09
CA GLN A 340 3.75 2.85 -5.92
C GLN A 340 2.81 3.76 -5.13
N ILE A 341 1.72 3.20 -4.59
CA ILE A 341 0.83 3.92 -3.69
C ILE A 341 1.59 4.20 -2.40
N GLN A 342 1.57 5.45 -2.00
CA GLN A 342 2.11 5.85 -0.71
C GLN A 342 0.96 6.05 0.27
N GLU A 343 1.19 5.61 1.49
CA GLU A 343 0.30 5.92 2.59
C GLU A 343 0.34 7.41 2.93
N ASP A 344 -0.73 7.90 3.57
CA ASP A 344 -0.76 9.29 4.02
C ASP A 344 0.42 9.53 4.96
N PRO A 345 1.19 10.63 4.76
CA PRO A 345 2.36 10.93 5.59
C PRO A 345 2.10 10.96 7.10
N VAL A 346 0.86 11.21 7.53
CA VAL A 346 0.50 11.19 8.96
C VAL A 346 0.59 9.79 9.56
N LEU A 347 0.45 8.74 8.78
CA LEU A 347 0.57 7.36 9.27
C LEU A 347 1.99 7.00 9.71
N LYS A 348 3.02 7.73 9.27
CA LYS A 348 4.42 7.53 9.69
C LYS A 348 4.63 7.68 11.21
N PHE A 349 3.73 8.37 11.90
CA PHE A 349 3.80 8.48 13.36
C PHE A 349 3.41 7.17 14.06
N VAL A 350 2.59 6.36 13.43
CA VAL A 350 1.98 5.17 14.05
C VAL A 350 2.27 3.86 13.33
N VAL A 351 2.72 3.90 12.07
CA VAL A 351 3.16 2.73 11.32
C VAL A 351 4.68 2.71 11.30
N LYS A 352 5.27 1.61 11.73
CA LYS A 352 6.71 1.39 11.69
C LYS A 352 7.05 0.69 10.38
N ASP A 353 7.57 1.44 9.43
CA ASP A 353 8.03 0.92 8.15
C ASP A 353 9.55 0.78 8.12
N ASP A 354 10.02 -0.26 7.43
CA ASP A 354 11.43 -0.47 7.14
C ASP A 354 11.81 0.33 5.89
N HIS A 355 12.54 1.43 6.09
CA HIS A 355 13.01 2.28 5.01
C HIS A 355 14.45 1.95 4.55
N SER A 356 14.99 0.78 4.93
CA SER A 356 16.36 0.38 4.60
C SER A 356 16.59 0.22 3.10
N ILE A 357 15.57 -0.18 2.36
CA ILE A 357 15.58 -0.31 0.90
C ILE A 357 14.23 0.15 0.30
N GLU A 358 14.28 0.65 -0.93
CA GLU A 358 13.06 1.02 -1.66
C GLU A 358 12.12 -0.19 -1.81
N TYR A 359 10.83 0.01 -1.51
CA TYR A 359 9.80 -1.04 -1.53
C TYR A 359 10.07 -2.23 -0.59
N ALA A 360 10.64 -2.02 0.60
CA ALA A 360 10.98 -3.11 1.52
C ALA A 360 9.80 -4.05 1.82
N GLU A 361 8.60 -3.54 2.15
CA GLU A 361 7.40 -4.36 2.39
C GLU A 361 6.89 -5.02 1.10
N GLU A 362 6.86 -4.30 -0.02
CA GLU A 362 6.49 -4.86 -1.32
C GLU A 362 7.44 -5.97 -1.76
N ARG A 363 8.72 -5.88 -1.42
CA ARG A 363 9.72 -6.91 -1.66
C ARG A 363 9.42 -8.18 -0.86
N ARG A 364 9.05 -8.05 0.42
CA ARG A 364 8.58 -9.19 1.23
C ARG A 364 7.29 -9.79 0.65
N LEU A 365 6.38 -8.94 0.21
CA LEU A 365 5.15 -9.39 -0.42
C LEU A 365 5.41 -10.14 -1.73
N PHE A 366 6.36 -9.69 -2.54
CA PHE A 366 6.76 -10.37 -3.77
C PHE A 366 7.45 -11.71 -3.48
N TYR A 367 8.29 -11.77 -2.44
CA TYR A 367 8.85 -13.02 -1.93
C TYR A 367 7.76 -14.01 -1.53
N VAL A 368 6.73 -13.53 -0.81
CA VAL A 368 5.56 -14.37 -0.47
C VAL A 368 4.89 -14.88 -1.74
N ALA A 369 4.70 -14.05 -2.75
CA ALA A 369 4.10 -14.47 -4.02
C ALA A 369 4.92 -15.56 -4.72
N LEU A 370 6.25 -15.40 -4.81
CA LEU A 370 7.16 -16.37 -5.41
C LEU A 370 7.14 -17.72 -4.68
N THR A 371 6.96 -17.71 -3.37
CA THR A 371 7.04 -18.92 -2.53
C THR A 371 5.72 -19.63 -2.27
N ARG A 372 4.61 -19.20 -2.90
CA ARG A 372 3.32 -19.93 -2.79
C ARG A 372 3.24 -21.16 -3.65
N THR A 373 4.18 -21.35 -4.57
CA THR A 373 4.22 -22.51 -5.47
C THR A 373 4.92 -23.71 -4.85
N LYS A 374 4.51 -24.93 -5.29
CA LYS A 374 5.28 -26.15 -5.10
C LYS A 374 6.18 -26.43 -6.32
N ASN A 375 5.78 -25.97 -7.50
CA ASN A 375 6.49 -26.20 -8.76
C ASN A 375 6.99 -24.87 -9.33
N ARG A 376 6.25 -24.24 -10.27
CA ARG A 376 6.68 -23.04 -11.00
C ARG A 376 5.89 -21.82 -10.62
N VAL A 377 6.54 -20.66 -10.78
CA VAL A 377 5.91 -19.35 -10.74
C VAL A 377 5.95 -18.77 -12.15
N TYR A 378 4.80 -18.37 -12.65
CA TYR A 378 4.67 -17.59 -13.86
C TYR A 378 4.39 -16.14 -13.52
N ILE A 379 5.05 -15.20 -14.18
CA ILE A 379 4.90 -13.77 -13.92
C ILE A 379 4.48 -13.08 -15.20
N VAL A 380 3.25 -12.57 -15.22
CA VAL A 380 2.68 -11.85 -16.38
C VAL A 380 3.03 -10.37 -16.27
N THR A 381 3.71 -9.83 -17.27
CA THR A 381 4.20 -8.44 -17.27
C THR A 381 4.06 -7.81 -18.67
N PRO A 382 3.77 -6.50 -18.80
CA PRO A 382 3.77 -5.84 -20.11
C PRO A 382 5.19 -5.62 -20.64
N GLU A 383 5.35 -5.66 -21.96
CA GLU A 383 6.62 -5.41 -22.65
C GLU A 383 7.17 -4.00 -22.41
N GLN A 384 6.28 -3.00 -22.41
CA GLN A 384 6.66 -1.57 -22.34
C GLN A 384 6.86 -1.04 -20.93
N HIS A 385 6.15 -1.62 -19.96
CA HIS A 385 6.17 -1.17 -18.57
C HIS A 385 6.33 -2.35 -17.60
N PRO A 386 7.40 -3.17 -17.78
CA PRO A 386 7.62 -4.31 -16.90
C PRO A 386 7.84 -3.87 -15.46
N SER A 387 7.47 -4.73 -14.52
CA SER A 387 7.74 -4.50 -13.10
C SER A 387 9.23 -4.34 -12.83
N LYS A 388 9.63 -3.41 -11.97
CA LYS A 388 11.01 -3.28 -11.48
C LYS A 388 11.51 -4.59 -10.87
N PHE A 389 10.66 -5.33 -10.18
CA PHE A 389 11.04 -6.62 -9.61
C PHE A 389 11.25 -7.68 -10.67
N VAL A 390 10.52 -7.63 -11.79
CA VAL A 390 10.72 -8.52 -12.93
C VAL A 390 12.06 -8.22 -13.61
N THR A 391 12.38 -6.97 -13.89
CA THR A 391 13.66 -6.59 -14.49
C THR A 391 14.84 -6.95 -13.58
N GLU A 392 14.69 -6.81 -12.28
CA GLU A 392 15.69 -7.23 -11.29
C GLU A 392 15.89 -8.75 -11.31
N LEU A 393 14.82 -9.56 -11.36
CA LEU A 393 14.95 -11.01 -11.45
C LEU A 393 15.69 -11.44 -12.72
N ILE A 394 15.41 -10.80 -13.87
CA ILE A 394 16.08 -11.09 -15.14
C ILE A 394 17.57 -10.76 -15.08
N SER A 395 17.92 -9.63 -14.48
CA SER A 395 19.32 -9.19 -14.40
C SER A 395 20.16 -10.06 -13.46
N ASP A 396 19.59 -10.53 -12.37
CA ASP A 396 20.33 -11.17 -11.29
C ASP A 396 20.41 -12.70 -11.40
N PHE A 397 19.39 -13.33 -12.02
CA PHE A 397 19.28 -14.79 -12.02
C PHE A 397 19.20 -15.38 -13.43
N LYS A 398 20.24 -16.15 -13.80
CA LYS A 398 20.36 -16.78 -15.14
C LYS A 398 19.32 -17.87 -15.40
N ASN A 399 18.73 -18.44 -14.36
CA ASN A 399 17.73 -19.51 -14.43
C ASN A 399 16.28 -19.00 -14.41
N VAL A 400 16.08 -17.70 -14.60
CA VAL A 400 14.77 -17.10 -14.90
C VAL A 400 14.54 -17.18 -16.41
N LYS A 401 13.50 -17.90 -16.81
CA LYS A 401 13.11 -18.01 -18.20
C LYS A 401 12.24 -16.84 -18.63
N VAL A 402 12.52 -16.25 -19.78
CA VAL A 402 11.76 -15.13 -20.33
C VAL A 402 11.16 -15.55 -21.67
N ASN A 403 9.85 -15.49 -21.76
CA ASN A 403 9.09 -15.68 -23.00
C ASN A 403 8.54 -14.30 -23.45
N GLY A 404 8.80 -13.95 -24.70
CA GLY A 404 8.45 -12.66 -25.28
C GLY A 404 9.57 -11.62 -25.15
N LYS A 405 9.21 -10.34 -25.21
CA LYS A 405 10.16 -9.21 -25.19
C LYS A 405 9.98 -8.40 -23.91
N ILE A 406 11.06 -8.00 -23.31
CA ILE A 406 11.08 -7.06 -22.19
C ILE A 406 11.91 -5.86 -22.63
N ASN A 407 11.28 -4.70 -22.72
CA ASN A 407 12.01 -3.46 -22.99
C ASN A 407 12.72 -3.02 -21.71
N GLU A 408 13.92 -2.47 -21.85
CA GLU A 408 14.60 -1.87 -20.69
C GLU A 408 13.71 -0.80 -20.07
N VAL A 409 13.56 -0.86 -18.76
CA VAL A 409 12.85 0.19 -18.03
C VAL A 409 13.72 1.43 -18.10
N ASP A 410 13.22 2.48 -18.76
CA ASP A 410 13.83 3.80 -18.64
C ASP A 410 13.75 4.25 -17.17
N ASP A 411 14.83 4.01 -16.42
CA ASP A 411 14.98 4.43 -15.03
C ASP A 411 14.90 5.96 -14.84
N ALA A 412 14.96 6.71 -15.94
CA ALA A 412 14.75 8.15 -15.93
C ALA A 412 13.39 8.56 -15.32
N ASN A 413 12.38 7.68 -15.34
CA ASN A 413 11.08 7.94 -14.70
C ASN A 413 11.01 7.51 -13.23
N SER A 414 11.88 6.65 -12.75
CA SER A 414 11.82 6.14 -11.36
C SER A 414 12.73 6.90 -10.39
N ALA A 415 13.81 7.52 -10.85
CA ALA A 415 14.71 8.29 -9.99
C ALA A 415 14.13 9.65 -9.52
N ASN A 416 13.01 10.10 -10.10
CA ASN A 416 12.39 11.39 -9.81
C ASN A 416 10.87 11.29 -9.68
N ILE A 417 10.36 10.50 -8.73
CA ILE A 417 8.96 10.67 -8.32
C ILE A 417 8.84 12.06 -7.71
N LYS A 418 8.37 13.02 -8.51
CA LYS A 418 8.07 14.36 -8.04
C LYS A 418 6.95 14.28 -7.03
N ARG A 419 7.16 14.91 -5.87
CA ARG A 419 6.18 14.93 -4.81
C ARG A 419 5.42 16.24 -4.79
N CYS A 420 4.15 16.15 -4.43
CA CYS A 420 3.32 17.33 -4.22
C CYS A 420 3.91 18.18 -3.08
N PRO A 421 4.19 19.47 -3.29
CA PRO A 421 4.75 20.33 -2.25
C PRO A 421 3.73 20.62 -1.12
N ILE A 422 2.44 20.36 -1.34
CA ILE A 422 1.37 20.62 -0.38
C ILE A 422 1.15 19.43 0.55
N CYS A 423 1.00 18.19 0.00
CA CYS A 423 0.61 17.03 0.78
C CYS A 423 1.59 15.86 0.72
N GLY A 424 2.70 15.98 -0.01
CA GLY A 424 3.73 14.94 -0.12
C GLY A 424 3.39 13.75 -1.03
N TYR A 425 2.16 13.66 -1.56
CA TYR A 425 1.77 12.59 -2.49
C TYR A 425 2.54 12.68 -3.80
N PRO A 426 2.71 11.56 -4.53
CA PRO A 426 3.33 11.57 -5.85
C PRO A 426 2.59 12.46 -6.83
N LEU A 427 3.32 13.14 -7.70
CA LEU A 427 2.76 13.86 -8.84
C LEU A 427 2.72 12.93 -10.06
N GLN A 428 1.63 12.99 -10.81
CA GLN A 428 1.45 12.27 -12.08
C GLN A 428 1.39 13.23 -13.24
N LEU A 429 2.18 13.00 -14.27
CA LEU A 429 2.15 13.79 -15.49
C LEU A 429 0.97 13.33 -16.37
N ARG A 430 -0.02 14.19 -16.60
CA ARG A 430 -1.19 13.89 -17.43
C ARG A 430 -1.49 15.04 -18.39
N TYR A 431 -1.88 14.69 -19.62
CA TYR A 431 -2.47 15.67 -20.52
C TYR A 431 -3.92 15.91 -20.10
N LYS A 432 -4.26 17.19 -19.87
CA LYS A 432 -5.62 17.62 -19.55
C LYS A 432 -6.20 18.42 -20.73
N PRO A 433 -7.11 17.84 -21.53
CA PRO A 433 -7.69 18.50 -22.70
C PRO A 433 -8.32 19.84 -22.38
N HIS A 434 -8.97 19.97 -21.21
CA HIS A 434 -9.60 21.21 -20.76
C HIS A 434 -8.63 22.39 -20.65
N TYR A 435 -7.36 22.14 -20.32
CA TYR A 435 -6.30 23.16 -20.23
C TYR A 435 -5.42 23.20 -21.49
N GLY A 436 -5.50 22.19 -22.36
CA GLY A 436 -4.60 22.04 -23.51
C GLY A 436 -3.13 21.80 -23.12
N LEU A 437 -2.88 21.36 -21.90
CA LEU A 437 -1.53 21.27 -21.30
C LEU A 437 -1.24 19.89 -20.71
N LYS A 438 0.05 19.51 -20.72
CA LYS A 438 0.56 18.45 -19.84
C LYS A 438 0.82 19.03 -18.46
N LEU A 439 0.21 18.46 -17.45
CA LEU A 439 0.26 18.92 -16.05
C LEU A 439 0.76 17.82 -15.13
N TRP A 440 1.61 18.20 -14.19
CA TRP A 440 1.83 17.43 -12.99
C TRP A 440 0.64 17.62 -12.05
N ILE A 441 -0.04 16.54 -11.72
CA ILE A 441 -1.26 16.54 -10.89
C ILE A 441 -0.97 15.69 -9.66
N CYS A 442 -1.35 16.19 -8.49
CA CYS A 442 -1.28 15.39 -7.26
C CYS A 442 -2.10 14.11 -7.41
N SER A 443 -1.52 12.97 -6.99
CA SER A 443 -2.21 11.68 -7.01
C SER A 443 -3.20 11.51 -5.85
N ASN A 444 -3.18 12.44 -4.88
CA ASN A 444 -4.19 12.50 -3.83
C ASN A 444 -5.54 12.92 -4.42
N GLU A 445 -6.60 12.70 -3.66
CA GLU A 445 -7.94 13.06 -4.10
C GLU A 445 -8.05 14.59 -4.28
N PRO A 446 -8.67 15.07 -5.39
CA PRO A 446 -8.69 16.51 -5.70
C PRO A 446 -9.29 17.40 -4.61
N GLU A 447 -10.18 16.85 -3.79
CA GLU A 447 -10.83 17.56 -2.69
C GLU A 447 -9.98 17.63 -1.43
N ILE A 448 -8.95 16.78 -1.35
CA ILE A 448 -7.95 16.81 -0.29
C ILE A 448 -6.75 17.64 -0.76
N CYS A 449 -6.34 17.46 -2.02
CA CYS A 449 -5.25 18.20 -2.62
C CYS A 449 -5.47 18.36 -4.12
N ASP A 450 -5.85 19.57 -4.52
CA ASP A 450 -6.10 19.97 -5.91
C ASP A 450 -4.84 20.50 -6.62
N PHE A 451 -3.65 20.24 -6.07
CA PHE A 451 -2.40 20.73 -6.63
C PHE A 451 -2.18 20.23 -8.06
N MET A 452 -2.03 21.16 -8.98
CA MET A 452 -1.70 20.94 -10.38
C MET A 452 -0.69 21.99 -10.85
N THR A 453 0.32 21.60 -11.59
CA THR A 453 1.29 22.54 -12.15
C THR A 453 1.69 22.18 -13.57
N ASN A 454 1.88 23.17 -14.40
CA ASN A 454 2.50 23.05 -15.71
C ASN A 454 4.03 23.22 -15.66
N ASP A 455 4.60 23.50 -14.50
CA ASP A 455 6.04 23.51 -14.33
C ASP A 455 6.59 22.08 -14.38
N LEU A 456 7.18 21.71 -15.51
CA LEU A 456 7.74 20.37 -15.73
C LEU A 456 8.90 20.04 -14.79
N ARG A 457 9.51 21.04 -14.16
CA ARG A 457 10.54 20.86 -13.13
C ARG A 457 9.94 20.49 -11.77
N GLY A 458 8.61 20.65 -11.61
CA GLY A 458 7.88 20.33 -10.37
C GLY A 458 7.98 21.45 -9.34
N GLY A 459 7.71 22.68 -9.75
CA GLY A 459 7.72 23.84 -8.87
C GLY A 459 6.55 23.87 -7.88
N GLU A 460 6.58 24.83 -6.96
CA GLU A 460 5.61 25.00 -5.87
C GLU A 460 4.29 25.67 -6.27
N LEU A 461 4.24 26.24 -7.48
CA LEU A 461 3.09 27.03 -7.94
C LEU A 461 2.03 26.11 -8.58
N SER A 462 0.81 26.12 -8.04
CA SER A 462 -0.35 25.43 -8.61
C SER A 462 -1.12 26.33 -9.57
N ILE A 463 -1.76 25.71 -10.56
CA ILE A 463 -2.70 26.41 -11.46
C ILE A 463 -3.91 26.85 -10.66
N LEU A 464 -4.36 28.10 -10.90
CA LEU A 464 -5.56 28.67 -10.30
C LEU A 464 -6.52 29.17 -11.38
N LYS A 465 -7.80 29.30 -11.04
CA LYS A 465 -8.75 30.02 -11.89
C LYS A 465 -8.39 31.53 -11.88
N CYS A 466 -8.49 32.19 -13.02
CA CYS A 466 -8.19 33.60 -13.09
C CYS A 466 -9.36 34.43 -12.55
N ASP A 467 -9.12 35.22 -11.52
CA ASP A 467 -10.16 36.05 -10.88
C ASP A 467 -10.58 37.24 -11.78
N LYS A 468 -9.72 37.66 -12.73
CA LYS A 468 -9.99 38.84 -13.57
C LYS A 468 -10.90 38.54 -14.75
N CYS A 469 -10.71 37.41 -15.46
CA CYS A 469 -11.51 37.13 -16.66
C CYS A 469 -12.48 35.99 -16.52
N GLN A 470 -12.42 35.25 -15.43
CA GLN A 470 -13.25 34.07 -15.08
C GLN A 470 -13.22 32.92 -16.10
N ASP A 471 -12.76 33.15 -17.33
CA ASP A 471 -12.67 32.15 -18.42
C ASP A 471 -11.27 31.51 -18.54
N GLY A 472 -10.23 32.18 -18.01
CA GLY A 472 -8.86 31.73 -18.09
C GLY A 472 -8.34 31.15 -16.80
N TYR A 473 -7.12 30.58 -16.90
CA TYR A 473 -6.41 30.04 -15.78
C TYR A 473 -5.07 30.74 -15.58
N LEU A 474 -4.67 30.91 -14.34
CA LEU A 474 -3.33 31.33 -13.97
C LEU A 474 -2.40 30.14 -14.03
N ILE A 475 -1.51 30.08 -15.02
CA ILE A 475 -0.53 29.03 -15.23
C ILE A 475 0.86 29.53 -14.92
N VAL A 476 1.79 28.63 -14.58
CA VAL A 476 3.18 28.97 -14.32
C VAL A 476 3.85 29.46 -15.60
N LYS A 477 4.43 30.64 -15.54
CA LYS A 477 5.24 31.28 -16.58
C LYS A 477 6.62 31.63 -16.04
N GLU A 478 7.62 31.58 -16.89
CA GLU A 478 8.96 31.99 -16.51
C GLU A 478 9.07 33.51 -16.47
N GLY A 479 9.48 34.07 -15.34
CA GLY A 479 9.84 35.46 -15.17
C GLY A 479 11.35 35.68 -15.30
N LYS A 480 11.77 36.93 -15.35
CA LYS A 480 13.20 37.30 -15.45
C LYS A 480 13.99 36.92 -14.18
N VAL A 481 13.33 36.90 -13.03
CA VAL A 481 13.95 36.62 -11.71
C VAL A 481 13.43 35.30 -11.15
N GLU A 482 12.13 35.10 -11.14
CA GLU A 482 11.46 33.92 -10.59
C GLU A 482 10.20 33.57 -11.40
N PRO A 483 9.72 32.30 -11.31
CA PRO A 483 8.46 31.91 -11.94
C PRO A 483 7.28 32.63 -11.27
N PHE A 484 6.24 32.90 -12.05
CA PHE A 484 5.01 33.55 -11.62
C PHE A 484 3.78 32.89 -12.26
N LEU A 485 2.61 33.19 -11.75
CA LEU A 485 1.34 32.76 -12.36
C LEU A 485 0.79 33.86 -13.28
N GLY A 486 0.59 33.55 -14.55
CA GLY A 486 0.04 34.43 -15.54
C GLY A 486 -1.16 33.83 -16.26
N CYS A 487 -2.16 34.70 -16.58
CA CYS A 487 -3.38 34.22 -17.21
C CYS A 487 -3.15 33.64 -18.62
N THR A 488 -3.87 32.55 -18.92
CA THR A 488 -3.87 31.92 -20.26
C THR A 488 -4.42 32.86 -21.34
N ASN A 489 -5.33 33.77 -20.97
CA ASN A 489 -5.93 34.72 -21.87
C ASN A 489 -5.11 36.01 -22.03
N TYR A 490 -3.87 36.05 -21.51
CA TYR A 490 -2.96 37.18 -21.74
C TYR A 490 -2.49 37.21 -23.17
N LYS A 491 -2.56 38.42 -23.80
CA LYS A 491 -2.01 38.69 -25.13
C LYS A 491 -0.91 39.74 -25.03
N SER A 492 0.14 39.58 -25.84
CA SER A 492 1.30 40.49 -25.84
C SER A 492 0.97 41.93 -26.27
N ASP A 493 -0.11 42.11 -27.04
CA ASP A 493 -0.64 43.39 -27.47
C ASP A 493 -1.45 44.15 -26.41
N LYS A 494 -1.53 43.58 -25.18
CA LYS A 494 -2.29 44.11 -24.03
C LYS A 494 -3.82 44.11 -24.21
N THR A 495 -4.36 43.50 -25.26
CA THR A 495 -5.81 43.35 -25.48
C THR A 495 -6.43 42.22 -24.68
N GLY A 496 -5.61 41.35 -24.12
CA GLY A 496 -6.04 40.19 -23.33
C GLY A 496 -6.10 40.46 -21.83
N CYS A 497 -6.38 39.39 -21.06
CA CYS A 497 -6.47 39.49 -19.62
C CYS A 497 -5.09 39.68 -18.96
N SER A 498 -4.99 40.67 -18.08
CA SER A 498 -3.78 40.97 -17.30
C SER A 498 -3.74 40.27 -15.95
N GLY A 499 -4.41 39.13 -15.80
CA GLY A 499 -4.38 38.32 -14.57
C GLY A 499 -2.96 37.82 -14.28
N PHE A 500 -2.47 38.09 -13.08
CA PHE A 500 -1.09 37.85 -12.68
C PHE A 500 -0.98 37.66 -11.17
N MET A 501 -0.11 36.77 -10.72
CA MET A 501 0.18 36.54 -9.30
C MET A 501 1.66 36.19 -9.14
N THR A 502 2.37 36.90 -8.26
CA THR A 502 3.76 36.56 -7.89
C THR A 502 3.82 35.31 -7.04
N LYS A 503 5.00 34.67 -7.01
CA LYS A 503 5.23 33.48 -6.15
C LYS A 503 4.97 33.82 -4.68
N ASP A 504 5.49 34.92 -4.18
CA ASP A 504 5.29 35.36 -2.79
C ASP A 504 3.82 35.59 -2.44
N TYR A 505 3.06 36.19 -3.35
CA TYR A 505 1.63 36.41 -3.14
C TYR A 505 0.87 35.08 -3.15
N TYR A 506 1.22 34.16 -4.06
CA TYR A 506 0.64 32.82 -4.11
C TYR A 506 0.88 32.05 -2.80
N LEU A 507 2.12 32.03 -2.29
CA LEU A 507 2.44 31.35 -1.04
C LEU A 507 1.69 31.94 0.18
N LYS A 508 1.47 33.26 0.19
CA LYS A 508 0.61 33.91 1.21
C LYS A 508 -0.88 33.57 1.01
N TYR A 509 -1.32 33.42 -0.24
CA TYR A 509 -2.71 33.10 -0.59
C TYR A 509 -3.06 31.66 -0.16
N ILE A 510 -2.21 30.66 -0.46
CA ILE A 510 -2.46 29.27 -0.05
C ILE A 510 -2.38 29.07 1.47
N ARG A 511 -1.59 29.89 2.19
CA ARG A 511 -1.57 29.85 3.66
C ARG A 511 -2.84 30.43 4.31
N LYS A 512 -3.64 31.17 3.55
CA LYS A 512 -4.93 31.74 4.01
C LYS A 512 -6.15 30.93 3.58
N LYS A 513 -5.98 29.99 2.65
CA LYS A 513 -6.97 29.00 2.24
C LYS A 513 -6.86 27.73 3.06
#